data_da34841173d7c289779859c2c296343a
#
_entry.id   da34841173d7c289779859c2c296343a
#
_cell.length_a   1.000
_cell.length_b   1.000
_cell.length_c   1.000
_cell.angle_alpha   90.00
_cell.angle_beta   90.00
_cell.angle_gamma   90.00
#
_symmetry.space_group_name_H-M   'P 1'
#
loop_
_entity.id
_entity.type
_entity.pdbx_description
1 polymer ?
#
loop_
_entity_poly.entity_id
_entity_poly.type
_entity_poly.pdbx_seq_one_letter_code
_entity_poly.pdbx_strand_id
1 'polypeptide(L)'
;KAIERGLTAIKTSPLPSNFRSLLWNDALAAAEERMKIVREKFGYSFDIALDTHAAIFEPSKTLEIEETVRPYKPLFIEDPIRMENYQAMADLRKKFHVPLATGECTFTKWQTGQLISLKAVDIFNPDICLVGGMLELKKIAANAEGNDLSIAPHNPMGPVATMVNIHFAFSTPNFVILEHRGPTDIEKNIVINTPETKEGYFSLPQGAGWGIDLNMEFLKDYISNDYWHREEYFLEDGTPAHI
;
A
#
# COMPACT_ATOMS: atom_id res chain seq x y z
N LYS A 1 -10.09 13.41 -9.82
CA LYS A 1 -10.70 12.68 -8.67
C LYS A 1 -9.88 12.83 -7.37
N ALA A 2 -8.57 12.45 -7.30
CA ALA A 2 -7.79 12.57 -6.06
C ALA A 2 -7.71 14.02 -5.55
N ILE A 3 -7.29 14.96 -6.39
CA ILE A 3 -7.19 16.39 -6.04
C ILE A 3 -8.55 17.02 -5.71
N GLU A 4 -9.61 16.64 -6.42
CA GLU A 4 -10.99 17.10 -6.12
C GLU A 4 -11.45 16.65 -4.72
N ARG A 5 -10.86 15.57 -4.20
CA ARG A 5 -11.06 15.08 -2.83
C ARG A 5 -10.07 15.70 -1.82
N GLY A 6 -9.22 16.62 -2.25
CA GLY A 6 -8.20 17.25 -1.44
C GLY A 6 -6.99 16.38 -1.12
N LEU A 7 -6.87 15.20 -1.76
CA LEU A 7 -5.72 14.31 -1.52
C LEU A 7 -4.43 14.92 -2.08
N THR A 8 -3.35 14.76 -1.36
CA THR A 8 -2.01 15.27 -1.71
C THR A 8 -1.06 14.20 -2.21
N ALA A 9 -1.52 12.94 -2.24
CA ALA A 9 -0.75 11.80 -2.70
C ALA A 9 -1.63 10.77 -3.42
N ILE A 10 -1.01 9.97 -4.27
CA ILE A 10 -1.60 8.74 -4.84
C ILE A 10 -0.63 7.57 -4.73
N LYS A 11 -1.16 6.35 -4.66
CA LYS A 11 -0.43 5.10 -4.90
C LYS A 11 -0.87 4.52 -6.24
N THR A 12 0.06 4.09 -7.07
CA THR A 12 -0.21 3.53 -8.41
C THR A 12 0.92 2.62 -8.86
N SER A 13 0.63 1.67 -9.77
CA SER A 13 1.68 0.89 -10.40
C SER A 13 2.48 1.76 -11.37
N PRO A 14 3.82 1.67 -11.38
CA PRO A 14 4.63 2.28 -12.42
C PRO A 14 4.43 1.59 -13.77
N LEU A 15 4.21 0.28 -13.77
CA LEU A 15 4.11 -0.53 -14.97
C LEU A 15 2.68 -0.53 -15.55
N PRO A 16 2.51 -0.65 -16.88
CA PRO A 16 1.21 -0.86 -17.48
C PRO A 16 0.67 -2.25 -17.14
N SER A 17 -0.66 -2.42 -17.10
CA SER A 17 -1.30 -3.69 -16.74
C SER A 17 -0.89 -4.88 -17.64
N ASN A 18 -0.56 -4.62 -18.89
CA ASN A 18 -0.11 -5.61 -19.86
C ASN A 18 1.41 -5.73 -19.97
N PHE A 19 2.19 -5.26 -18.99
CA PHE A 19 3.66 -5.21 -19.07
C PHE A 19 4.30 -6.57 -19.35
N ARG A 20 3.65 -7.67 -18.94
CA ARG A 20 4.15 -9.04 -19.18
C ARG A 20 4.14 -9.45 -20.66
N SER A 21 3.30 -8.82 -21.48
CA SER A 21 3.23 -9.03 -22.94
C SER A 21 4.06 -8.04 -23.74
N LEU A 22 4.72 -7.09 -23.08
CA LEU A 22 5.60 -6.12 -23.73
C LEU A 22 7.06 -6.58 -23.70
N LEU A 23 7.85 -6.07 -24.64
CA LEU A 23 9.29 -6.07 -24.46
C LEU A 23 9.64 -5.25 -23.20
N TRP A 24 10.64 -5.69 -22.45
CA TRP A 24 10.98 -5.05 -21.18
C TRP A 24 11.30 -3.55 -21.33
N ASN A 25 12.03 -3.18 -22.37
CA ASN A 25 12.34 -1.76 -22.65
C ASN A 25 11.07 -0.93 -22.94
N ASP A 26 10.07 -1.51 -23.58
CA ASP A 26 8.79 -0.82 -23.82
C ASP A 26 8.00 -0.64 -22.51
N ALA A 27 8.08 -1.62 -21.61
CA ALA A 27 7.48 -1.50 -20.28
C ALA A 27 8.15 -0.39 -19.46
N LEU A 28 9.48 -0.28 -19.49
CA LEU A 28 10.22 0.82 -18.84
C LEU A 28 9.88 2.19 -19.46
N ALA A 29 9.83 2.29 -20.79
CA ALA A 29 9.44 3.52 -21.45
C ALA A 29 8.00 3.95 -21.06
N ALA A 30 7.08 3.00 -20.94
CA ALA A 30 5.73 3.28 -20.49
C ALA A 30 5.69 3.72 -19.01
N ALA A 31 6.54 3.15 -18.15
CA ALA A 31 6.68 3.59 -16.76
C ALA A 31 7.19 5.03 -16.68
N GLU A 32 8.20 5.37 -17.44
CA GLU A 32 8.74 6.73 -17.50
C GLU A 32 7.69 7.75 -17.96
N GLU A 33 6.99 7.45 -19.04
CA GLU A 33 5.96 8.34 -19.59
C GLU A 33 4.82 8.57 -18.60
N ARG A 34 4.39 7.54 -17.86
CA ARG A 34 3.39 7.69 -16.79
C ARG A 34 3.86 8.67 -15.70
N MET A 35 5.09 8.52 -15.24
CA MET A 35 5.64 9.40 -14.23
C MET A 35 5.75 10.84 -14.72
N LYS A 36 6.19 11.02 -15.97
CA LYS A 36 6.28 12.32 -16.64
C LYS A 36 4.92 13.00 -16.71
N ILE A 37 3.89 12.32 -17.21
CA ILE A 37 2.51 12.85 -17.30
C ILE A 37 2.01 13.30 -15.93
N VAL A 38 2.23 12.51 -14.87
CA VAL A 38 1.79 12.87 -13.53
C VAL A 38 2.53 14.10 -13.02
N ARG A 39 3.86 14.18 -13.22
CA ARG A 39 4.66 15.33 -12.78
C ARG A 39 4.37 16.60 -13.57
N GLU A 40 4.18 16.50 -14.88
CA GLU A 40 3.76 17.64 -15.71
C GLU A 40 2.40 18.20 -15.28
N LYS A 41 1.48 17.31 -14.91
CA LYS A 41 0.13 17.71 -14.51
C LYS A 41 0.05 18.26 -13.08
N PHE A 42 0.79 17.70 -12.13
CA PHE A 42 0.60 17.96 -10.70
C PHE A 42 1.84 18.55 -10.01
N GLY A 43 2.98 18.59 -10.69
CA GLY A 43 4.23 19.08 -10.10
C GLY A 43 4.78 18.16 -9.01
N TYR A 44 5.60 18.74 -8.14
CA TYR A 44 6.26 18.03 -7.04
C TYR A 44 5.65 18.32 -5.65
N SER A 45 4.61 19.11 -5.58
CA SER A 45 3.81 19.31 -4.36
C SER A 45 2.75 18.21 -4.15
N PHE A 46 2.68 17.26 -5.08
CA PHE A 46 1.81 16.08 -5.02
C PHE A 46 2.66 14.83 -4.96
N ASP A 47 2.48 14.02 -3.92
CA ASP A 47 3.27 12.82 -3.72
C ASP A 47 2.77 11.63 -4.55
N ILE A 48 3.71 10.79 -4.98
CA ILE A 48 3.42 9.58 -5.75
C ILE A 48 4.13 8.42 -5.06
N ALA A 49 3.37 7.52 -4.46
CA ALA A 49 3.85 6.21 -4.06
C ALA A 49 3.69 5.23 -5.24
N LEU A 50 4.68 4.42 -5.47
CA LEU A 50 4.66 3.40 -6.51
C LEU A 50 4.54 2.03 -5.89
N ASP A 51 3.69 1.19 -6.47
CA ASP A 51 3.48 -0.17 -6.03
C ASP A 51 3.65 -1.11 -7.22
N THR A 52 4.67 -1.95 -7.17
CA THR A 52 4.91 -2.98 -8.17
C THR A 52 4.19 -4.28 -7.84
N HIS A 53 3.60 -4.35 -6.63
CA HIS A 53 2.74 -5.43 -6.18
C HIS A 53 3.42 -6.81 -6.28
N ALA A 54 4.71 -6.85 -5.96
CA ALA A 54 5.56 -8.04 -6.05
C ALA A 54 5.55 -8.77 -7.42
N ALA A 55 5.15 -8.04 -8.48
CA ALA A 55 4.96 -8.62 -9.82
C ALA A 55 6.27 -8.88 -10.57
N ILE A 56 7.41 -8.42 -10.05
CA ILE A 56 8.74 -8.58 -10.61
C ILE A 56 9.53 -9.59 -9.79
N PHE A 57 10.08 -10.60 -10.46
CA PHE A 57 10.88 -11.65 -9.81
C PHE A 57 12.35 -11.29 -9.70
N GLU A 58 12.86 -10.63 -10.73
CA GLU A 58 14.30 -10.39 -10.85
C GLU A 58 14.67 -9.05 -10.20
N PRO A 59 15.50 -9.06 -9.15
CA PRO A 59 15.99 -7.82 -8.54
C PRO A 59 16.68 -6.87 -9.52
N SER A 60 17.29 -7.39 -10.58
CA SER A 60 17.90 -6.57 -11.64
C SER A 60 16.89 -5.72 -12.38
N LYS A 61 15.76 -6.32 -12.77
CA LYS A 61 14.66 -5.58 -13.43
C LYS A 61 14.03 -4.54 -12.53
N THR A 62 13.93 -4.84 -11.24
CA THR A 62 13.44 -3.88 -10.26
C THR A 62 14.37 -2.67 -10.11
N LEU A 63 15.68 -2.86 -10.20
CA LEU A 63 16.65 -1.76 -10.23
C LEU A 63 16.47 -0.88 -11.48
N GLU A 64 16.22 -1.47 -12.65
CA GLU A 64 15.95 -0.71 -13.87
C GLU A 64 14.65 0.12 -13.75
N ILE A 65 13.62 -0.41 -13.08
CA ILE A 65 12.40 0.37 -12.76
C ILE A 65 12.77 1.53 -11.83
N GLU A 66 13.51 1.28 -10.75
CA GLU A 66 13.92 2.32 -9.80
C GLU A 66 14.72 3.42 -10.51
N GLU A 67 15.71 3.07 -11.33
CA GLU A 67 16.48 4.02 -12.12
C GLU A 67 15.62 4.86 -13.06
N THR A 68 14.62 4.23 -13.69
CA THR A 68 13.67 4.88 -14.61
C THR A 68 12.79 5.90 -13.89
N VAL A 69 12.26 5.55 -12.71
CA VAL A 69 11.29 6.40 -12.00
C VAL A 69 11.93 7.38 -11.01
N ARG A 70 13.16 7.14 -10.58
CA ARG A 70 13.90 7.98 -9.62
C ARG A 70 13.96 9.48 -9.96
N PRO A 71 14.15 9.91 -11.23
CA PRO A 71 14.16 11.34 -11.58
C PRO A 71 12.87 12.07 -11.23
N TYR A 72 11.78 11.32 -11.13
CA TYR A 72 10.44 11.84 -10.81
C TYR A 72 10.13 11.86 -9.30
N LYS A 73 11.11 11.51 -8.45
CA LYS A 73 11.05 11.59 -6.99
C LYS A 73 9.77 10.96 -6.41
N PRO A 74 9.53 9.66 -6.60
CA PRO A 74 8.44 8.99 -5.92
C PRO A 74 8.67 8.98 -4.40
N LEU A 75 7.59 8.95 -3.62
CA LEU A 75 7.61 8.90 -2.16
C LEU A 75 8.27 7.60 -1.66
N PHE A 76 7.91 6.49 -2.27
CA PHE A 76 8.53 5.17 -2.10
C PHE A 76 8.16 4.24 -3.27
N ILE A 77 8.86 3.10 -3.34
CA ILE A 77 8.48 1.94 -4.17
C ILE A 77 8.11 0.81 -3.22
N GLU A 78 6.85 0.36 -3.30
CA GLU A 78 6.28 -0.71 -2.50
C GLU A 78 6.39 -2.04 -3.23
N ASP A 79 6.65 -3.09 -2.45
CA ASP A 79 6.77 -4.49 -2.87
C ASP A 79 7.53 -4.70 -4.18
N PRO A 80 8.77 -4.18 -4.25
CA PRO A 80 9.56 -4.17 -5.50
C PRO A 80 9.90 -5.57 -6.03
N ILE A 81 9.96 -6.56 -5.14
CA ILE A 81 10.09 -7.99 -5.42
C ILE A 81 9.25 -8.79 -4.44
N ARG A 82 9.17 -10.10 -4.62
CA ARG A 82 8.53 -11.00 -3.66
C ARG A 82 9.19 -10.88 -2.29
N MET A 83 8.35 -10.69 -1.26
CA MET A 83 8.80 -10.42 0.10
C MET A 83 9.40 -11.66 0.79
N GLU A 84 9.06 -12.87 0.36
CA GLU A 84 9.46 -14.11 1.02
C GLU A 84 10.98 -14.32 1.09
N ASN A 85 11.74 -13.66 0.23
CA ASN A 85 13.20 -13.65 0.30
C ASN A 85 13.70 -12.34 0.95
N TYR A 86 13.68 -12.29 2.28
CA TYR A 86 14.08 -11.12 3.07
C TYR A 86 15.52 -10.68 2.80
N GLN A 87 16.41 -11.63 2.51
CA GLN A 87 17.81 -11.28 2.18
C GLN A 87 17.90 -10.58 0.82
N ALA A 88 17.17 -11.05 -0.20
CA ALA A 88 17.12 -10.38 -1.49
C ALA A 88 16.54 -8.97 -1.38
N MET A 89 15.51 -8.79 -0.56
CA MET A 89 14.93 -7.47 -0.26
C MET A 89 15.98 -6.55 0.39
N ALA A 90 16.73 -7.04 1.39
CA ALA A 90 17.78 -6.29 2.06
C ALA A 90 18.92 -5.91 1.11
N ASP A 91 19.31 -6.79 0.18
CA ASP A 91 20.35 -6.52 -0.80
C ASP A 91 19.88 -5.53 -1.88
N LEU A 92 18.60 -5.59 -2.23
CA LEU A 92 17.96 -4.63 -3.13
C LEU A 92 17.92 -3.24 -2.47
N ARG A 93 17.49 -3.17 -1.19
CA ARG A 93 17.41 -1.92 -0.42
C ARG A 93 18.74 -1.14 -0.42
N LYS A 94 19.89 -1.84 -0.31
CA LYS A 94 21.22 -1.23 -0.33
C LYS A 94 21.55 -0.52 -1.65
N LYS A 95 20.87 -0.89 -2.73
CA LYS A 95 21.08 -0.36 -4.08
C LYS A 95 20.06 0.70 -4.47
N PHE A 96 18.91 0.73 -3.79
CA PHE A 96 17.86 1.71 -4.03
C PHE A 96 18.26 3.09 -3.51
N HIS A 97 17.88 4.12 -4.27
CA HIS A 97 17.97 5.53 -3.86
C HIS A 97 16.57 6.10 -3.53
N VAL A 98 15.53 5.53 -4.14
CA VAL A 98 14.14 5.79 -3.74
C VAL A 98 13.85 4.97 -2.47
N PRO A 99 13.14 5.50 -1.47
CA PRO A 99 12.74 4.72 -0.30
C PRO A 99 12.02 3.43 -0.70
N LEU A 100 12.43 2.31 -0.10
CA LEU A 100 11.83 1.00 -0.33
C LEU A 100 10.80 0.72 0.75
N ALA A 101 9.60 0.32 0.34
CA ALA A 101 8.51 -0.05 1.22
C ALA A 101 8.09 -1.51 0.98
N THR A 102 7.69 -2.21 2.04
CA THR A 102 7.06 -3.53 1.97
C THR A 102 6.37 -3.86 3.30
N GLY A 103 5.54 -4.88 3.32
CA GLY A 103 5.00 -5.39 4.57
C GLY A 103 3.54 -5.79 4.55
N GLU A 104 2.80 -5.54 3.49
CA GLU A 104 1.36 -5.86 3.42
C GLU A 104 1.07 -7.34 3.65
N CYS A 105 1.95 -8.23 3.20
CA CYS A 105 1.85 -9.68 3.37
C CYS A 105 2.60 -10.23 4.60
N THR A 106 3.03 -9.37 5.55
CA THR A 106 3.66 -9.84 6.79
C THR A 106 2.64 -10.22 7.84
N PHE A 107 2.94 -11.30 8.56
CA PHE A 107 2.17 -11.74 9.72
C PHE A 107 2.98 -11.52 10.99
N THR A 108 2.42 -10.84 11.95
CA THR A 108 3.00 -10.63 13.28
C THR A 108 4.35 -9.87 13.31
N LYS A 109 4.72 -9.42 14.51
CA LYS A 109 6.03 -8.78 14.78
C LYS A 109 7.25 -9.67 14.50
N TRP A 110 7.07 -11.00 14.41
CA TRP A 110 8.20 -11.91 14.23
C TRP A 110 8.75 -11.84 12.80
N GLN A 111 7.88 -11.80 11.78
CA GLN A 111 8.30 -11.62 10.39
C GLN A 111 8.83 -10.20 10.15
N THR A 112 8.10 -9.19 10.62
CA THR A 112 8.55 -7.79 10.50
C THR A 112 9.87 -7.56 11.21
N GLY A 113 10.09 -8.20 12.37
CA GLY A 113 11.36 -8.16 13.10
C GLY A 113 12.55 -8.69 12.31
N GLN A 114 12.36 -9.69 11.45
CA GLN A 114 13.41 -10.18 10.57
C GLN A 114 13.78 -9.16 9.49
N LEU A 115 12.79 -8.53 8.84
CA LEU A 115 13.01 -7.48 7.85
C LEU A 115 13.73 -6.26 8.47
N ILE A 116 13.34 -5.88 9.71
CA ILE A 116 14.01 -4.81 10.46
C ILE A 116 15.47 -5.17 10.74
N SER A 117 15.74 -6.37 11.24
CA SER A 117 17.09 -6.83 11.57
C SER A 117 18.03 -6.86 10.38
N LEU A 118 17.50 -7.15 9.19
CA LEU A 118 18.23 -7.15 7.93
C LEU A 118 18.34 -5.75 7.30
N LYS A 119 17.67 -4.74 7.88
CA LYS A 119 17.55 -3.39 7.28
C LYS A 119 17.01 -3.44 5.84
N ALA A 120 15.98 -4.25 5.65
CA ALA A 120 15.45 -4.58 4.34
C ALA A 120 14.49 -3.52 3.76
N VAL A 121 14.06 -2.56 4.57
CA VAL A 121 13.07 -1.53 4.21
C VAL A 121 13.44 -0.17 4.78
N ASP A 122 12.84 0.89 4.25
CA ASP A 122 12.80 2.23 4.82
C ASP A 122 11.43 2.52 5.46
N ILE A 123 10.39 2.00 4.84
CA ILE A 123 8.99 2.21 5.24
C ILE A 123 8.31 0.84 5.32
N PHE A 124 7.64 0.57 6.44
CA PHE A 124 6.77 -0.59 6.57
C PHE A 124 5.35 -0.28 6.17
N ASN A 125 4.73 -1.18 5.36
CA ASN A 125 3.33 -1.12 4.96
C ASN A 125 2.52 -2.29 5.59
N PRO A 126 2.49 -2.46 6.91
CA PRO A 126 1.77 -3.58 7.52
C PRO A 126 0.27 -3.41 7.38
N ASP A 127 -0.45 -4.50 7.13
CA ASP A 127 -1.91 -4.52 7.14
C ASP A 127 -2.43 -4.92 8.53
N ILE A 128 -3.27 -4.08 9.12
CA ILE A 128 -3.80 -4.31 10.48
C ILE A 128 -4.63 -5.60 10.59
N CYS A 129 -5.27 -6.01 9.50
CA CYS A 129 -6.05 -7.25 9.45
C CYS A 129 -5.18 -8.51 9.39
N LEU A 130 -3.97 -8.39 8.82
CA LEU A 130 -3.04 -9.51 8.62
C LEU A 130 -2.03 -9.65 9.78
N VAL A 131 -1.53 -8.54 10.31
CA VAL A 131 -0.51 -8.60 11.38
C VAL A 131 -1.03 -9.05 12.73
N GLY A 132 -2.36 -9.11 12.95
CA GLY A 132 -2.97 -9.53 14.21
C GLY A 132 -3.62 -8.41 15.02
N GLY A 133 -4.04 -7.33 14.35
CA GLY A 133 -4.81 -6.22 14.90
C GLY A 133 -3.96 -5.13 15.55
N MET A 134 -4.64 -4.17 16.21
CA MET A 134 -4.06 -2.94 16.75
C MET A 134 -2.87 -3.19 17.69
N LEU A 135 -2.99 -4.14 18.61
CA LEU A 135 -1.92 -4.37 19.59
C LEU A 135 -0.64 -4.87 18.95
N GLU A 136 -0.75 -5.74 17.94
CA GLU A 136 0.43 -6.27 17.25
C GLU A 136 1.01 -5.19 16.33
N LEU A 137 0.16 -4.43 15.63
CA LEU A 137 0.60 -3.31 14.79
C LEU A 137 1.35 -2.24 15.60
N LYS A 138 0.90 -1.92 16.83
CA LYS A 138 1.62 -1.00 17.74
C LYS A 138 2.99 -1.52 18.14
N LYS A 139 3.15 -2.84 18.38
CA LYS A 139 4.46 -3.44 18.66
C LYS A 139 5.40 -3.37 17.46
N ILE A 140 4.86 -3.61 16.27
CA ILE A 140 5.60 -3.48 15.01
C ILE A 140 6.06 -2.04 14.83
N ALA A 141 5.18 -1.06 15.01
CA ALA A 141 5.49 0.35 14.88
C ALA A 141 6.57 0.81 15.89
N ALA A 142 6.47 0.37 17.15
CA ALA A 142 7.47 0.70 18.17
C ALA A 142 8.84 0.07 17.85
N ASN A 143 8.87 -1.16 17.30
CA ASN A 143 10.11 -1.79 16.86
C ASN A 143 10.71 -1.04 15.64
N ALA A 144 9.87 -0.65 14.70
CA ALA A 144 10.28 0.15 13.53
C ALA A 144 10.84 1.52 13.98
N GLU A 145 10.15 2.22 14.90
CA GLU A 145 10.59 3.51 15.46
C GLU A 145 11.97 3.42 16.08
N GLY A 146 12.22 2.38 16.91
CA GLY A 146 13.52 2.14 17.54
C GLY A 146 14.65 1.79 16.57
N ASN A 147 14.33 1.59 15.28
CA ASN A 147 15.27 1.32 14.19
C ASN A 147 15.23 2.39 13.08
N ASP A 148 14.72 3.58 13.38
CA ASP A 148 14.64 4.73 12.45
C ASP A 148 13.80 4.45 11.19
N LEU A 149 12.78 3.59 11.31
CA LEU A 149 11.90 3.23 10.20
C LEU A 149 10.51 3.87 10.37
N SER A 150 9.91 4.22 9.26
CA SER A 150 8.57 4.78 9.19
C SER A 150 7.49 3.73 8.91
N ILE A 151 6.23 4.07 9.20
CA ILE A 151 5.06 3.23 8.96
C ILE A 151 4.08 3.95 8.04
N ALA A 152 3.66 3.27 6.97
CA ALA A 152 2.57 3.69 6.09
C ALA A 152 1.64 2.49 5.88
N PRO A 153 0.60 2.30 6.71
CA PRO A 153 -0.20 1.08 6.70
C PRO A 153 -0.88 0.81 5.36
N HIS A 154 -0.78 -0.43 4.88
CA HIS A 154 -1.61 -0.97 3.83
C HIS A 154 -3.06 -1.01 4.30
N ASN A 155 -3.99 -0.41 3.55
CA ASN A 155 -5.38 -0.26 3.97
C ASN A 155 -6.38 -0.27 2.79
N PRO A 156 -6.41 -1.31 1.95
CA PRO A 156 -7.42 -1.50 0.92
C PRO A 156 -8.72 -2.08 1.49
N MET A 157 -8.66 -2.50 2.76
CA MET A 157 -9.75 -3.16 3.47
C MET A 157 -10.93 -2.20 3.74
N GLY A 158 -11.99 -2.73 4.28
CA GLY A 158 -13.25 -2.01 4.49
C GLY A 158 -13.20 -0.92 5.57
N PRO A 159 -14.35 -0.28 5.85
CA PRO A 159 -14.42 0.91 6.70
C PRO A 159 -14.04 0.66 8.15
N VAL A 160 -14.25 -0.55 8.67
CA VAL A 160 -13.84 -0.91 10.05
C VAL A 160 -12.31 -0.91 10.17
N ALA A 161 -11.61 -1.56 9.24
CA ALA A 161 -10.14 -1.56 9.21
C ALA A 161 -9.58 -0.13 9.06
N THR A 162 -10.19 0.67 8.17
CA THR A 162 -9.82 2.08 7.99
C THR A 162 -9.98 2.86 9.29
N MET A 163 -11.08 2.68 10.02
CA MET A 163 -11.30 3.38 11.29
C MET A 163 -10.25 2.99 12.35
N VAL A 164 -9.90 1.71 12.44
CA VAL A 164 -8.84 1.24 13.35
C VAL A 164 -7.48 1.81 12.95
N ASN A 165 -7.16 1.86 11.64
CA ASN A 165 -5.94 2.48 11.13
C ASN A 165 -5.87 3.99 11.40
N ILE A 166 -6.99 4.71 11.41
CA ILE A 166 -7.04 6.13 11.81
C ILE A 166 -6.61 6.28 13.28
N HIS A 167 -7.16 5.48 14.19
CA HIS A 167 -6.73 5.50 15.60
C HIS A 167 -5.24 5.14 15.76
N PHE A 168 -4.78 4.17 14.99
CA PHE A 168 -3.36 3.81 14.95
C PHE A 168 -2.50 5.01 14.52
N ALA A 169 -2.84 5.66 13.42
CA ALA A 169 -2.11 6.80 12.86
C ALA A 169 -2.00 7.96 13.87
N PHE A 170 -3.11 8.34 14.51
CA PHE A 170 -3.11 9.40 15.52
C PHE A 170 -2.28 9.09 16.77
N SER A 171 -1.94 7.84 17.00
CA SER A 171 -1.18 7.38 18.19
C SER A 171 0.22 6.86 17.86
N THR A 172 0.73 7.10 16.64
CA THR A 172 1.98 6.49 16.16
C THR A 172 2.93 7.56 15.62
N PRO A 173 4.03 7.89 16.35
CA PRO A 173 4.91 9.01 16.00
C PRO A 173 5.63 8.85 14.66
N ASN A 174 6.00 7.63 14.28
CA ASN A 174 6.69 7.31 13.02
C ASN A 174 5.74 7.00 11.85
N PHE A 175 4.46 7.37 11.97
CA PHE A 175 3.48 7.29 10.88
C PHE A 175 3.77 8.33 9.79
N VAL A 176 3.65 7.93 8.52
CA VAL A 176 3.86 8.80 7.35
C VAL A 176 2.55 9.17 6.68
N ILE A 177 1.83 8.17 6.19
CA ILE A 177 0.60 8.35 5.41
C ILE A 177 -0.28 7.09 5.53
N LEU A 178 -1.59 7.25 5.39
CA LEU A 178 -2.54 6.13 5.35
C LEU A 178 -3.05 5.93 3.92
N GLU A 179 -2.93 4.72 3.42
CA GLU A 179 -3.59 4.30 2.19
C GLU A 179 -5.11 4.38 2.35
N HIS A 180 -5.80 4.98 1.37
CA HIS A 180 -7.25 5.09 1.39
C HIS A 180 -7.87 5.26 0.01
N ARG A 181 -8.60 4.25 -0.45
CA ARG A 181 -9.34 4.29 -1.72
C ARG A 181 -10.67 5.03 -1.65
N GLY A 182 -11.17 5.27 -0.46
CA GLY A 182 -12.52 5.73 -0.20
C GLY A 182 -13.54 4.58 -0.12
N PRO A 183 -14.62 4.76 0.66
CA PRO A 183 -15.65 3.75 0.80
C PRO A 183 -16.48 3.62 -0.48
N THR A 184 -16.85 2.40 -0.83
CA THR A 184 -17.89 2.10 -1.83
C THR A 184 -19.28 2.44 -1.29
N ASP A 185 -20.28 2.51 -2.15
CA ASP A 185 -21.65 2.78 -1.71
C ASP A 185 -22.20 1.66 -0.78
N ILE A 186 -21.79 0.43 -0.98
CA ILE A 186 -22.13 -0.69 -0.09
C ILE A 186 -21.46 -0.47 1.28
N GLU A 187 -20.18 -0.15 1.30
CA GLU A 187 -19.43 0.08 2.56
C GLU A 187 -19.99 1.23 3.38
N LYS A 188 -20.57 2.26 2.74
CA LYS A 188 -21.28 3.34 3.43
C LYS A 188 -22.55 2.86 4.11
N ASN A 189 -23.18 1.81 3.59
CA ASN A 189 -24.42 1.28 4.13
C ASN A 189 -24.22 0.21 5.21
N ILE A 190 -23.12 -0.55 5.16
CA ILE A 190 -22.82 -1.62 6.14
C ILE A 190 -22.35 -1.10 7.50
N VAL A 191 -21.94 0.16 7.59
CA VAL A 191 -21.51 0.78 8.84
C VAL A 191 -22.22 2.10 9.09
N ILE A 192 -22.27 2.48 10.37
CA ILE A 192 -22.68 3.80 10.83
C ILE A 192 -21.37 4.58 11.09
N ASN A 193 -21.32 5.86 10.72
CA ASN A 193 -20.14 6.72 10.84
C ASN A 193 -18.97 6.24 9.95
N THR A 194 -19.23 6.04 8.66
CA THR A 194 -18.20 5.72 7.68
C THR A 194 -17.04 6.74 7.71
N PRO A 195 -15.77 6.29 7.79
CA PRO A 195 -14.65 7.22 7.77
C PRO A 195 -14.54 7.92 6.41
N GLU A 196 -14.55 9.25 6.44
CA GLU A 196 -14.42 10.09 5.24
C GLU A 196 -13.31 11.12 5.43
N THR A 197 -12.60 11.40 4.32
CA THR A 197 -11.59 12.46 4.31
C THR A 197 -12.22 13.83 4.07
N LYS A 198 -11.73 14.84 4.78
CA LYS A 198 -11.99 16.24 4.49
C LYS A 198 -10.69 16.93 4.11
N GLU A 199 -10.65 17.51 2.92
CA GLU A 199 -9.44 18.17 2.39
C GLU A 199 -8.21 17.24 2.44
N GLY A 200 -8.40 15.95 2.17
CA GLY A 200 -7.34 14.94 2.15
C GLY A 200 -6.95 14.36 3.52
N TYR A 201 -7.58 14.79 4.61
CA TYR A 201 -7.26 14.36 5.97
C TYR A 201 -8.44 13.66 6.64
N PHE A 202 -8.11 12.71 7.52
CA PHE A 202 -9.05 12.18 8.49
C PHE A 202 -9.01 13.00 9.78
N SER A 203 -10.18 13.17 10.39
CA SER A 203 -10.28 13.68 11.76
C SER A 203 -10.19 12.53 12.76
N LEU A 204 -9.76 12.82 13.98
CA LEU A 204 -9.81 11.84 15.07
C LEU A 204 -11.26 11.39 15.28
N PRO A 205 -11.54 10.07 15.22
CA PRO A 205 -12.89 9.56 15.42
C PRO A 205 -13.45 9.93 16.79
N GLN A 206 -14.74 10.20 16.82
CA GLN A 206 -15.47 10.55 18.04
C GLN A 206 -16.38 9.41 18.46
N GLY A 207 -16.68 9.31 19.75
CA GLY A 207 -17.55 8.28 20.31
C GLY A 207 -16.81 7.17 21.06
N ALA A 208 -17.56 6.18 21.52
CA ALA A 208 -17.02 5.03 22.24
C ALA A 208 -16.35 4.03 21.28
N GLY A 209 -15.38 3.28 21.79
CA GLY A 209 -14.68 2.26 21.01
C GLY A 209 -13.93 2.86 19.81
N TRP A 210 -14.18 2.34 18.63
CA TRP A 210 -13.57 2.83 17.39
C TRP A 210 -14.32 4.01 16.76
N GLY A 211 -15.48 4.41 17.32
CA GLY A 211 -16.35 5.45 16.76
C GLY A 211 -17.10 5.02 15.48
N ILE A 212 -17.21 3.72 15.24
CA ILE A 212 -17.92 3.11 14.12
C ILE A 212 -18.76 1.92 14.64
N ASP A 213 -19.96 1.76 14.11
CA ASP A 213 -20.84 0.64 14.41
C ASP A 213 -21.31 -0.06 13.13
N LEU A 214 -21.70 -1.32 13.25
CA LEU A 214 -22.33 -2.04 12.16
C LEU A 214 -23.80 -1.60 11.99
N ASN A 215 -24.22 -1.39 10.76
CA ASN A 215 -25.62 -1.15 10.43
C ASN A 215 -26.36 -2.49 10.37
N MET A 216 -26.80 -2.98 11.53
CA MET A 216 -27.44 -4.28 11.66
C MET A 216 -28.77 -4.37 10.91
N GLU A 217 -29.46 -3.26 10.67
CA GLU A 217 -30.70 -3.22 9.90
C GLU A 217 -30.41 -3.53 8.42
N PHE A 218 -29.43 -2.87 7.85
CA PHE A 218 -28.99 -3.14 6.48
C PHE A 218 -28.43 -4.56 6.33
N LEU A 219 -27.63 -5.01 7.29
CA LEU A 219 -26.95 -6.32 7.22
C LEU A 219 -27.91 -7.51 7.34
N LYS A 220 -29.11 -7.36 7.94
CA LYS A 220 -30.09 -8.44 8.04
C LYS A 220 -30.54 -8.94 6.68
N ASP A 221 -30.70 -8.03 5.74
CA ASP A 221 -31.21 -8.31 4.41
C ASP A 221 -30.10 -8.35 3.33
N TYR A 222 -28.87 -8.03 3.74
CA TYR A 222 -27.75 -8.02 2.82
C TYR A 222 -27.16 -9.41 2.66
N ILE A 223 -27.39 -10.00 1.48
CA ILE A 223 -26.75 -11.25 1.06
C ILE A 223 -25.68 -10.87 0.03
N SER A 224 -24.43 -11.06 0.38
CA SER A 224 -23.37 -10.89 -0.60
C SER A 224 -23.47 -12.01 -1.64
N ASN A 225 -23.73 -11.63 -2.87
CA ASN A 225 -23.69 -12.53 -4.03
C ASN A 225 -22.32 -12.44 -4.74
N ASP A 226 -21.43 -11.57 -4.26
CA ASP A 226 -20.11 -11.41 -4.81
C ASP A 226 -19.21 -12.52 -4.28
N TYR A 227 -19.07 -13.57 -5.08
CA TYR A 227 -17.95 -14.47 -4.90
C TYR A 227 -16.70 -13.71 -5.37
N TRP A 228 -15.74 -13.59 -4.48
CA TRP A 228 -14.42 -13.11 -4.88
C TRP A 228 -13.82 -14.13 -5.85
N HIS A 229 -13.95 -13.85 -7.15
CA HIS A 229 -13.22 -14.58 -8.15
C HIS A 229 -11.76 -14.16 -8.02
N ARG A 230 -10.89 -15.08 -7.62
CA ARG A 230 -9.46 -14.90 -7.86
C ARG A 230 -9.31 -14.65 -9.35
N GLU A 231 -8.68 -13.54 -9.69
CA GLU A 231 -8.18 -13.36 -11.05
C GLU A 231 -7.36 -14.61 -11.37
N GLU A 232 -7.68 -15.27 -12.46
CA GLU A 232 -6.92 -16.43 -12.89
C GLU A 232 -5.55 -15.91 -13.33
N TYR A 233 -4.51 -16.29 -12.59
CA TYR A 233 -3.15 -15.90 -12.89
C TYR A 233 -2.58 -16.79 -14.00
N PHE A 234 -3.19 -16.66 -15.17
CA PHE A 234 -2.75 -17.32 -16.40
C PHE A 234 -2.55 -16.29 -17.49
N LEU A 235 -1.52 -16.51 -18.29
CA LEU A 235 -1.35 -15.78 -19.54
C LEU A 235 -2.37 -16.29 -20.56
N GLU A 236 -2.56 -15.56 -21.67
CA GLU A 236 -3.50 -15.96 -22.73
C GLU A 236 -3.23 -17.35 -23.31
N ASP A 237 -1.98 -17.83 -23.25
CA ASP A 237 -1.56 -19.17 -23.70
C ASP A 237 -1.77 -20.26 -22.63
N GLY A 238 -2.35 -19.92 -21.47
CA GLY A 238 -2.59 -20.84 -20.36
C GLY A 238 -1.38 -21.09 -19.46
N THR A 239 -0.26 -20.42 -19.68
CA THR A 239 0.90 -20.47 -18.79
C THR A 239 0.56 -19.81 -17.45
N PRO A 240 0.87 -20.43 -16.27
CA PRO A 240 0.70 -19.78 -15.00
C PRO A 240 1.46 -18.45 -14.95
N ALA A 241 0.73 -17.38 -14.71
CA ALA A 241 1.30 -16.08 -14.44
C ALA A 241 1.36 -15.88 -12.91
N HIS A 242 2.37 -15.16 -12.47
CA HIS A 242 2.42 -14.76 -11.07
C HIS A 242 1.76 -13.38 -10.88
N ILE A 243 1.15 -13.24 -9.73
CA ILE A 243 0.69 -11.96 -9.22
C ILE A 243 1.91 -11.08 -9.04
#